data_a7d5979c484f8d257082eec29af9f139
#
_entry.id   a7d5979c484f8d257082eec29af9f139
#
_cell.length_a   1.000
_cell.length_b   1.000
_cell.length_c   1.000
_cell.angle_alpha   90.00
_cell.angle_beta   90.00
_cell.angle_gamma   90.00
#
_symmetry.space_group_name_H-M   'P 1'
#
loop_
_entity.id
_entity.type
_entity.pdbx_description
1 polymer ?
#
loop_
_entity_poly.entity_id
_entity_poly.type
_entity_poly.pdbx_seq_one_letter_code
_entity_poly.pdbx_strand_id
1 'polypeptide(L)'
;MLVAFSFKAKQGREREFEQLLNNPDSGRGFARAMGATRNTLFLKDGRMIRVVEIPEGAKRTPMEEIMEKDPNVKAFLRKLGAIIEDGFDPDLPGSLEAFNRRITFPLAYDVRP
;
A
#
# COMPACT_ATOMS: atom_id res chain seq x y z
N MET A 1 -14.85 7.43 2.82
CA MET A 1 -14.53 6.12 3.39
C MET A 1 -13.07 6.05 3.74
N LEU A 2 -12.77 5.57 4.92
CA LEU A 2 -11.40 5.35 5.37
C LEU A 2 -11.03 3.87 5.18
N VAL A 3 -9.82 3.65 4.65
CA VAL A 3 -9.25 2.31 4.51
C VAL A 3 -7.92 2.29 5.24
N ALA A 4 -7.70 1.30 6.08
CA ALA A 4 -6.46 1.15 6.82
C ALA A 4 -5.84 -0.22 6.54
N PHE A 5 -4.52 -0.24 6.42
CA PHE A 5 -3.77 -1.48 6.27
C PHE A 5 -2.39 -1.36 6.88
N SER A 6 -1.82 -2.51 7.22
CA SER A 6 -0.53 -2.59 7.89
C SER A 6 0.23 -3.84 7.46
N PHE A 7 1.54 -3.69 7.33
CA PHE A 7 2.46 -4.81 7.15
C PHE A 7 3.83 -4.43 7.71
N LYS A 8 4.73 -5.40 7.80
CA LYS A 8 6.04 -5.17 8.36
C LYS A 8 7.15 -5.75 7.51
N ALA A 9 8.35 -5.19 7.68
CA ALA A 9 9.56 -5.67 7.04
C ALA A 9 9.96 -7.06 7.56
N LYS A 10 10.65 -7.82 6.71
CA LYS A 10 11.40 -8.99 7.16
C LYS A 10 12.45 -8.56 8.18
N GLN A 11 12.74 -9.42 9.12
CA GLN A 11 13.80 -9.19 10.11
C GLN A 11 15.12 -8.90 9.40
N GLY A 12 15.79 -7.82 9.82
CA GLY A 12 17.04 -7.38 9.22
C GLY A 12 16.87 -6.45 8.00
N ARG A 13 15.65 -6.24 7.52
CA ARG A 13 15.37 -5.40 6.34
C ARG A 13 14.62 -4.10 6.69
N GLU A 14 14.50 -3.77 7.97
CA GLU A 14 13.70 -2.65 8.47
C GLU A 14 14.15 -1.31 7.90
N ARG A 15 15.46 -1.09 7.82
CA ARG A 15 16.01 0.17 7.31
C ARG A 15 15.70 0.38 5.83
N GLU A 16 15.92 -0.65 5.02
CA GLU A 16 15.61 -0.63 3.59
C GLU A 16 14.12 -0.40 3.35
N PHE A 17 13.28 -1.07 4.14
CA PHE A 17 11.83 -0.93 4.11
C PHE A 17 11.40 0.51 4.37
N GLU A 18 11.92 1.13 5.43
CA GLU A 18 11.57 2.51 5.77
C GLU A 18 12.06 3.49 4.71
N GLN A 19 13.26 3.30 4.18
CA GLN A 19 13.79 4.13 3.10
C GLN A 19 12.93 4.03 1.84
N LEU A 20 12.47 2.83 1.50
CA LEU A 20 11.64 2.61 0.33
C LEU A 20 10.26 3.26 0.46
N LEU A 21 9.64 3.16 1.63
CA LEU A 21 8.29 3.67 1.87
C LEU A 21 8.23 5.16 2.19
N ASN A 22 9.26 5.72 2.81
CA ASN A 22 9.27 7.13 3.20
C ASN A 22 9.58 8.02 1.99
N ASN A 23 8.65 8.05 1.05
CA ASN A 23 8.75 8.83 -0.18
C ASN A 23 7.39 9.52 -0.46
N PRO A 24 7.25 10.80 -0.06
CA PRO A 24 5.99 11.51 -0.26
C PRO A 24 5.52 11.60 -1.71
N ASP A 25 6.44 11.67 -2.66
CA ASP A 25 6.09 11.75 -4.08
C ASP A 25 5.46 10.45 -4.58
N SER A 26 6.01 9.31 -4.18
CA SER A 26 5.38 8.00 -4.45
C SER A 26 4.01 7.91 -3.77
N GLY A 27 3.87 8.41 -2.55
CA GLY A 27 2.61 8.45 -1.82
C GLY A 27 1.53 9.25 -2.56
N ARG A 28 1.90 10.40 -3.14
CA ARG A 28 0.99 11.21 -3.97
C ARG A 28 0.58 10.47 -5.23
N GLY A 29 1.53 9.82 -5.88
CA GLY A 29 1.26 9.03 -7.09
C GLY A 29 0.28 7.90 -6.84
N PHE A 30 0.45 7.15 -5.77
CA PHE A 30 -0.47 6.10 -5.37
C PHE A 30 -1.85 6.65 -5.00
N ALA A 31 -1.91 7.77 -4.27
CA ALA A 31 -3.18 8.41 -3.93
C ALA A 31 -3.97 8.78 -5.18
N ARG A 32 -3.32 9.40 -6.17
CA ARG A 32 -3.96 9.75 -7.45
C ARG A 32 -4.46 8.52 -8.18
N ALA A 33 -3.65 7.47 -8.25
CA ALA A 33 -4.02 6.23 -8.93
C ALA A 33 -5.23 5.55 -8.28
N MET A 34 -5.33 5.61 -6.96
CA MET A 34 -6.44 5.01 -6.21
C MET A 34 -7.69 5.90 -6.15
N GLY A 35 -7.62 7.12 -6.66
CA GLY A 35 -8.71 8.08 -6.49
C GLY A 35 -8.87 8.59 -5.06
N ALA A 36 -7.81 8.51 -4.26
CA ALA A 36 -7.82 8.92 -2.88
C ALA A 36 -7.60 10.42 -2.74
N THR A 37 -8.24 11.01 -1.74
CA THR A 37 -8.06 12.42 -1.38
C THR A 37 -6.98 12.61 -0.31
N ARG A 38 -6.63 11.54 0.40
CA ARG A 38 -5.60 11.56 1.43
C ARG A 38 -4.95 10.19 1.55
N ASN A 39 -3.63 10.19 1.69
CA ASN A 39 -2.82 8.99 1.90
C ASN A 39 -1.83 9.30 3.02
N THR A 40 -2.04 8.70 4.20
CA THR A 40 -1.25 8.96 5.39
C THR A 40 -0.48 7.70 5.77
N LEU A 41 0.82 7.85 6.00
CA LEU A 41 1.73 6.76 6.32
C LEU A 41 2.38 7.00 7.69
N PHE A 42 2.32 5.97 8.53
CA PHE A 42 3.05 5.92 9.80
C PHE A 42 4.09 4.81 9.72
N LEU A 43 5.31 5.11 10.15
CA LEU A 43 6.42 4.17 10.17
C LEU A 43 7.03 4.09 11.55
N LYS A 44 7.24 2.87 12.05
CA LYS A 44 7.94 2.63 13.31
C LYS A 44 8.50 1.22 13.35
N ASP A 45 9.78 1.10 13.63
CA ASP A 45 10.47 -0.19 13.88
C ASP A 45 10.18 -1.25 12.80
N GLY A 46 10.23 -0.86 11.53
CA GLY A 46 9.99 -1.76 10.41
C GLY A 46 8.53 -2.11 10.16
N ARG A 47 7.60 -1.45 10.85
CA ARG A 47 6.16 -1.60 10.58
C ARG A 47 5.61 -0.32 9.97
N MET A 48 4.73 -0.48 9.00
CA MET A 48 3.98 0.63 8.47
C MET A 48 2.49 0.48 8.80
N ILE A 49 1.85 1.61 9.00
CA ILE A 49 0.39 1.71 9.03
C ILE A 49 -0.01 2.79 8.03
N ARG A 50 -0.90 2.45 7.13
CA ARG A 50 -1.39 3.40 6.13
C ARG A 50 -2.88 3.59 6.27
N VAL A 51 -3.30 4.85 6.26
CA VAL A 51 -4.71 5.23 6.24
C VAL A 51 -4.98 6.05 4.99
N VAL A 52 -5.94 5.61 4.21
CA VAL A 52 -6.29 6.22 2.94
C VAL A 52 -7.75 6.68 3.00
N GLU A 53 -8.00 7.92 2.58
CA GLU A 53 -9.34 8.45 2.46
C GLU A 53 -9.77 8.41 1.00
N ILE A 54 -10.87 7.71 0.73
CA ILE A 54 -11.41 7.54 -0.62
C ILE A 54 -12.84 8.10 -0.62
N PRO A 55 -13.14 9.13 -1.44
CA PRO A 55 -14.50 9.67 -1.52
C PRO A 55 -15.47 8.65 -2.09
N GLU A 56 -16.74 8.75 -1.71
CA GLU A 56 -17.80 7.92 -2.28
C GLU A 56 -17.88 8.16 -3.79
N GLY A 57 -18.07 7.09 -4.54
CA GLY A 57 -18.16 7.15 -5.99
C GLY A 57 -16.82 7.27 -6.71
N ALA A 58 -15.71 7.30 -6.00
CA ALA A 58 -14.40 7.30 -6.63
C ALA A 58 -14.18 5.99 -7.40
N LYS A 59 -13.71 6.11 -8.63
CA LYS A 59 -13.34 4.95 -9.43
C LYS A 59 -11.94 4.49 -9.00
N ARG A 60 -11.86 3.26 -8.51
CA ARG A 60 -10.58 2.64 -8.20
C ARG A 60 -10.00 1.99 -9.45
N THR A 61 -8.77 2.35 -9.77
CA THR A 61 -8.02 1.61 -10.78
C THR A 61 -7.39 0.39 -10.11
N PRO A 62 -7.64 -0.83 -10.60
CA PRO A 62 -6.98 -2.02 -10.06
C PRO A 62 -5.47 -1.90 -10.15
N MET A 63 -4.76 -2.41 -9.14
CA MET A 63 -3.30 -2.31 -9.08
C MET A 63 -2.63 -3.01 -10.27
N GLU A 64 -3.19 -4.10 -10.76
CA GLU A 64 -2.70 -4.79 -11.95
C GLU A 64 -2.70 -3.87 -13.17
N GLU A 65 -3.74 -3.06 -13.33
CA GLU A 65 -3.83 -2.09 -14.43
C GLU A 65 -2.78 -0.98 -14.28
N ILE A 66 -2.57 -0.49 -13.05
CA ILE A 66 -1.55 0.51 -12.76
C ILE A 66 -0.17 -0.03 -13.10
N MET A 67 0.14 -1.28 -12.72
CA MET A 67 1.42 -1.92 -13.03
C MET A 67 1.67 -2.07 -14.53
N GLU A 68 0.63 -2.36 -15.30
CA GLU A 68 0.75 -2.47 -16.76
C GLU A 68 1.09 -1.13 -17.40
N LYS A 69 0.50 -0.04 -16.88
CA LYS A 69 0.69 1.30 -17.44
C LYS A 69 1.96 1.98 -16.96
N ASP A 70 2.46 1.62 -15.77
CA ASP A 70 3.61 2.26 -15.16
C ASP A 70 4.65 1.22 -14.69
N PRO A 71 5.73 1.01 -15.48
CA PRO A 71 6.80 0.09 -15.10
C PRO A 71 7.51 0.46 -13.79
N ASN A 72 7.53 1.74 -13.42
CA ASN A 72 8.14 2.18 -12.16
C ASN A 72 7.34 1.69 -10.95
N VAL A 73 6.02 1.68 -11.04
CA VAL A 73 5.15 1.13 -10.00
C VAL A 73 5.40 -0.37 -9.85
N LYS A 74 5.48 -1.10 -10.95
CA LYS A 74 5.77 -2.54 -10.91
C LYS A 74 7.13 -2.82 -10.29
N ALA A 75 8.16 -2.06 -10.66
CA ALA A 75 9.50 -2.20 -10.10
C ALA A 75 9.52 -1.92 -8.58
N PHE A 76 8.80 -0.88 -8.14
CA PHE A 76 8.65 -0.56 -6.73
C PHE A 76 7.98 -1.71 -5.96
N LEU A 77 6.88 -2.23 -6.48
CA LEU A 77 6.15 -3.33 -5.84
C LEU A 77 6.97 -4.61 -5.79
N ARG A 78 7.79 -4.87 -6.81
CA ARG A 78 8.69 -6.02 -6.81
C ARG A 78 9.73 -5.91 -5.70
N LYS A 79 10.33 -4.73 -5.50
CA LYS A 79 11.27 -4.48 -4.41
C LYS A 79 10.59 -4.63 -3.05
N LEU A 80 9.43 -4.02 -2.89
CA LEU A 80 8.69 -4.04 -1.64
C LEU A 80 8.28 -5.46 -1.26
N GLY A 81 7.70 -6.22 -2.20
CA GLY A 81 7.26 -7.59 -1.94
C GLY A 81 8.37 -8.52 -1.48
N ALA A 82 9.61 -8.26 -1.90
CA ALA A 82 10.77 -9.07 -1.55
C ALA A 82 11.27 -8.83 -0.12
N ILE A 83 10.97 -7.67 0.49
CA ILE A 83 11.53 -7.28 1.79
C ILE A 83 10.50 -7.23 2.92
N ILE A 84 9.26 -7.59 2.67
CA ILE A 84 8.21 -7.61 3.68
C ILE A 84 7.86 -9.03 4.10
N GLU A 85 7.46 -9.16 5.37
CA GLU A 85 7.02 -10.43 5.93
C GLU A 85 5.68 -10.83 5.32
N ASP A 86 5.54 -12.11 4.95
CA ASP A 86 4.35 -12.64 4.26
C ASP A 86 3.98 -11.79 3.05
N GLY A 87 4.99 -11.49 2.23
CA GLY A 87 4.87 -10.57 1.12
C GLY A 87 4.09 -11.10 -0.07
N PHE A 88 4.37 -10.51 -1.21
CA PHE A 88 3.69 -10.83 -2.46
C PHE A 88 4.69 -10.83 -3.61
N ASP A 89 4.29 -11.44 -4.71
CA ASP A 89 5.03 -11.41 -5.97
C ASP A 89 4.15 -10.73 -7.03
N PRO A 90 4.49 -9.50 -7.47
CA PRO A 90 3.66 -8.80 -8.46
C PRO A 90 3.61 -9.48 -9.83
N ASP A 91 4.55 -10.41 -10.09
CA ASP A 91 4.57 -11.17 -11.33
C ASP A 91 3.67 -12.43 -11.27
N LEU A 92 3.18 -12.80 -10.09
CA LEU A 92 2.30 -13.94 -9.91
C LEU A 92 0.83 -13.48 -9.84
N PRO A 93 -0.02 -13.90 -10.80
CA PRO A 93 -1.42 -13.50 -10.80
C PRO A 93 -2.14 -13.80 -9.47
N GLY A 94 -2.84 -12.79 -8.95
CA GLY A 94 -3.60 -12.92 -7.71
C GLY A 94 -2.80 -12.76 -6.42
N SER A 95 -1.47 -12.74 -6.48
CA SER A 95 -0.63 -12.63 -5.29
C SER A 95 -0.84 -11.30 -4.56
N LEU A 96 -0.80 -10.18 -5.28
CA LEU A 96 -0.99 -8.85 -4.69
C LEU A 96 -2.41 -8.67 -4.15
N GLU A 97 -3.42 -9.17 -4.85
CA GLU A 97 -4.80 -9.11 -4.39
C GLU A 97 -4.99 -9.90 -3.09
N ALA A 98 -4.45 -11.10 -3.00
CA ALA A 98 -4.49 -11.91 -1.79
C ALA A 98 -3.76 -11.22 -0.64
N PHE A 99 -2.62 -10.62 -0.91
CA PHE A 99 -1.88 -9.84 0.07
C PHE A 99 -2.71 -8.66 0.59
N ASN A 100 -3.32 -7.90 -0.30
CA ASN A 100 -4.15 -6.75 0.08
C ASN A 100 -5.31 -7.17 1.01
N ARG A 101 -5.93 -8.31 0.75
CA ARG A 101 -6.98 -8.83 1.63
C ARG A 101 -6.46 -9.16 3.03
N ARG A 102 -5.26 -9.74 3.11
CA ARG A 102 -4.67 -10.10 4.41
C ARG A 102 -4.31 -8.91 5.27
N ILE A 103 -3.84 -7.82 4.66
CA ILE A 103 -3.31 -6.65 5.39
C ILE A 103 -4.35 -5.57 5.65
N THR A 104 -5.50 -5.61 5.00
CA THR A 104 -6.54 -4.60 5.13
C THR A 104 -7.40 -4.86 6.37
N PHE A 105 -7.59 -3.82 7.17
CA PHE A 105 -8.41 -3.88 8.37
C PHE A 105 -9.83 -3.43 8.02
N PRO A 106 -10.85 -4.25 8.34
CA PRO A 106 -12.23 -3.80 8.16
C PRO A 106 -12.52 -2.64 9.11
N LEU A 107 -13.24 -1.66 8.60
CA LEU A 107 -13.65 -0.50 9.39
C LEU A 107 -14.68 -0.93 10.44
N ALA A 108 -14.38 -0.69 11.72
CA ALA A 108 -15.32 -0.99 12.80
C ALA A 108 -16.35 0.14 12.94
N TYR A 109 -15.89 1.37 13.10
CA TYR A 109 -16.75 2.54 13.05
C TYR A 109 -15.94 3.81 12.81
N ASP A 110 -16.61 4.83 12.32
CA ASP A 110 -16.05 6.16 12.09
C ASP A 110 -17.11 7.15 12.52
N VAL A 111 -16.95 7.74 13.73
CA VAL A 111 -17.94 8.65 14.30
C VAL A 111 -17.33 10.01 14.59
N ARG A 112 -18.18 11.04 14.47
CA ARG A 112 -17.84 12.41 14.87
C ARG A 112 -18.70 12.81 16.06
N PRO A 113 -18.11 13.46 17.10
CA PRO A 113 -18.88 13.90 18.26
C PRO A 113 -19.86 15.00 17.90
#